data_1deb2806293cbb7191e6c66156f163d6
#
_entry.id   1deb2806293cbb7191e6c66156f163d6
#
_cell.length_a   1.000
_cell.length_b   1.000
_cell.length_c   1.000
_cell.angle_alpha   90.00
_cell.angle_beta   90.00
_cell.angle_gamma   90.00
#
_symmetry.space_group_name_H-M   'P 1'
#
loop_
_entity.id
_entity.type
_entity.pdbx_description
1 polymer ?
#
loop_
_entity_poly.entity_id
_entity_poly.type
_entity_poly.pdbx_seq_one_letter_code
_entity_poly.pdbx_strand_id
1 'polypeptide(L)'
;MKAPAIAICLILEMIGAVFAAEPESTKAPTPSPEIQDIKAYCLDFNWAASGRKRKPFAAPGTWAGADPAQHVAWYKAMGANVIQTFCVSTNGYAWYKNGFVPEQPKLKYDFLPEVVKLGHQEGMMVFGYFCISSNPVWGNAHPEQSYGTPTTYHIPYTDDYLAYLSSSISDAVRKTGIDGFMIDWLWMPNRQSAEGKWLDCEKKLYKQLMNEEFPGEDQVTEKSPQYLAYSRKAIDRCWKTIRKAAKDANPNCIIWLTSNQIKHPHVINSDMYKEADWLMNESGDKKSIDAVKAMIGPRTRLITCLARWNGQDATKVVPEALKAGIGLYGFTVPRNNGGLVPLEGILSRPVSELKDDDRNIAVLARAFHGASIDAVWNDKSEFVEPKQ
;
A
#
# COMPACT_ATOMS: atom_id res chain seq x y z
N MET A 1 1.34 46.45 -76.44
CA MET A 1 1.31 46.81 -75.02
C MET A 1 0.16 45.98 -74.35
N LYS A 2 0.47 44.94 -73.65
CA LYS A 2 -0.51 44.08 -72.96
C LYS A 2 -0.36 44.33 -71.46
N ALA A 3 -1.47 44.75 -70.81
CA ALA A 3 -1.52 44.90 -69.37
C ALA A 3 -1.67 43.53 -68.62
N PRO A 4 -1.09 43.33 -67.45
CA PRO A 4 -1.26 42.10 -66.74
C PRO A 4 -2.53 42.12 -65.80
N ALA A 5 -3.24 41.01 -65.82
CA ALA A 5 -4.38 40.76 -64.98
C ALA A 5 -3.92 40.43 -63.53
N ILE A 6 -4.53 41.11 -62.54
CA ILE A 6 -4.34 40.86 -61.14
C ILE A 6 -5.36 39.81 -60.74
N ALA A 7 -4.85 38.64 -60.29
CA ALA A 7 -5.68 37.58 -59.66
C ALA A 7 -5.81 37.88 -58.18
N ILE A 8 -7.04 38.14 -57.71
CA ILE A 8 -7.39 38.26 -56.27
C ILE A 8 -7.66 36.86 -55.74
N CYS A 9 -6.76 36.36 -54.86
CA CYS A 9 -6.99 35.14 -54.09
C CYS A 9 -7.88 35.49 -52.86
N LEU A 10 -9.11 35.00 -52.85
CA LEU A 10 -9.98 34.99 -51.69
C LEU A 10 -9.55 33.84 -50.79
N ILE A 11 -8.98 34.17 -49.63
CA ILE A 11 -8.72 33.22 -48.57
C ILE A 11 -10.00 33.08 -47.72
N LEU A 12 -10.65 31.93 -47.86
CA LEU A 12 -11.76 31.55 -46.97
C LEU A 12 -11.17 31.09 -45.63
N GLU A 13 -11.32 31.91 -44.59
CA GLU A 13 -11.05 31.47 -43.21
C GLU A 13 -12.17 30.53 -42.75
N MET A 14 -11.87 29.25 -42.67
CA MET A 14 -12.72 28.29 -41.94
C MET A 14 -12.46 28.47 -40.47
N ILE A 15 -13.37 29.16 -39.76
CA ILE A 15 -13.44 29.17 -38.30
C ILE A 15 -13.94 27.79 -37.85
N GLY A 16 -12.99 26.92 -37.49
CA GLY A 16 -13.29 25.67 -36.81
C GLY A 16 -13.77 25.96 -35.39
N ALA A 17 -15.05 25.77 -35.15
CA ALA A 17 -15.59 25.78 -33.79
C ALA A 17 -14.97 24.58 -33.03
N VAL A 18 -14.00 24.85 -32.15
CA VAL A 18 -13.54 23.90 -31.15
C VAL A 18 -14.67 23.79 -30.13
N PHE A 19 -15.43 22.72 -30.21
CA PHE A 19 -16.30 22.33 -29.10
C PHE A 19 -15.41 21.98 -27.92
N ALA A 20 -15.29 22.88 -26.95
CA ALA A 20 -14.75 22.57 -25.65
C ALA A 20 -15.70 21.54 -25.03
N ALA A 21 -15.22 20.30 -24.83
CA ALA A 21 -15.91 19.34 -24.03
C ALA A 21 -16.11 19.96 -22.64
N GLU A 22 -17.34 20.06 -22.20
CA GLU A 22 -17.65 20.45 -20.82
C GLU A 22 -16.91 19.50 -19.89
N PRO A 23 -16.25 20.01 -18.81
CA PRO A 23 -15.61 19.14 -17.85
C PRO A 23 -16.72 18.28 -17.22
N GLU A 24 -16.57 16.97 -17.31
CA GLU A 24 -17.41 16.02 -16.58
C GLU A 24 -17.58 16.53 -15.15
N SER A 25 -18.83 16.77 -14.76
CA SER A 25 -19.20 17.16 -13.41
C SER A 25 -18.54 16.18 -12.43
N THR A 26 -17.47 16.61 -11.79
CA THR A 26 -16.86 15.87 -10.68
C THR A 26 -17.90 15.83 -9.57
N LYS A 27 -18.66 14.73 -9.51
CA LYS A 27 -19.48 14.45 -8.31
C LYS A 27 -18.55 14.57 -7.11
N ALA A 28 -18.99 15.34 -6.12
CA ALA A 28 -18.30 15.41 -4.84
C ALA A 28 -17.99 13.99 -4.35
N PRO A 29 -16.76 13.70 -3.92
CA PRO A 29 -16.40 12.39 -3.44
C PRO A 29 -17.36 11.95 -2.33
N THR A 30 -17.85 10.73 -2.40
CA THR A 30 -18.68 10.14 -1.36
C THR A 30 -17.92 10.24 -0.05
N PRO A 31 -18.50 10.73 1.06
CA PRO A 31 -17.80 10.79 2.33
C PRO A 31 -17.30 9.40 2.73
N SER A 32 -16.06 9.33 3.22
CA SER A 32 -15.50 8.08 3.78
C SER A 32 -16.39 7.57 4.91
N PRO A 33 -16.66 6.25 4.98
CA PRO A 33 -17.39 5.68 6.10
C PRO A 33 -16.68 5.93 7.44
N GLU A 34 -17.46 6.26 8.48
CA GLU A 34 -16.93 6.35 9.84
C GLU A 34 -16.86 4.97 10.47
N ILE A 35 -15.69 4.60 10.99
CA ILE A 35 -15.46 3.32 11.67
C ILE A 35 -14.96 3.53 13.10
N GLN A 36 -15.55 2.82 14.07
CA GLN A 36 -15.07 2.82 15.45
C GLN A 36 -13.84 1.94 15.60
N ASP A 37 -13.93 0.67 15.24
CA ASP A 37 -12.86 -0.31 15.32
C ASP A 37 -12.31 -0.61 13.93
N ILE A 38 -11.01 -0.82 13.82
CA ILE A 38 -10.37 -1.18 12.56
C ILE A 38 -10.39 -2.70 12.44
N LYS A 39 -11.15 -3.22 11.47
CA LYS A 39 -11.26 -4.63 11.09
C LYS A 39 -10.77 -4.76 9.65
N ALA A 40 -9.43 -4.72 9.46
CA ALA A 40 -8.81 -4.65 8.15
C ALA A 40 -8.32 -6.00 7.65
N TYR A 41 -8.47 -6.24 6.36
CA TYR A 41 -7.92 -7.44 5.73
C TYR A 41 -7.39 -7.15 4.32
N CYS A 42 -6.42 -7.97 3.88
CA CYS A 42 -5.80 -7.90 2.56
C CYS A 42 -5.73 -9.27 1.88
N LEU A 43 -6.16 -9.32 0.63
CA LEU A 43 -5.75 -10.36 -0.32
C LEU A 43 -4.52 -9.82 -1.07
N ASP A 44 -3.34 -10.30 -0.71
CA ASP A 44 -2.07 -9.68 -1.07
C ASP A 44 -1.60 -10.05 -2.48
N PHE A 45 -1.75 -9.11 -3.41
CA PHE A 45 -1.34 -9.25 -4.81
C PHE A 45 0.17 -9.12 -5.06
N ASN A 46 0.96 -8.78 -4.06
CA ASN A 46 2.41 -8.73 -4.21
C ASN A 46 3.03 -10.11 -4.40
N TRP A 47 2.35 -11.17 -3.99
CA TRP A 47 2.91 -12.52 -4.00
C TRP A 47 2.30 -13.41 -5.08
N ALA A 48 3.14 -14.22 -5.70
CA ALA A 48 2.68 -15.32 -6.55
C ALA A 48 2.12 -16.44 -5.68
N ALA A 49 0.99 -17.01 -6.04
CA ALA A 49 0.14 -17.98 -5.34
C ALA A 49 0.70 -18.79 -4.13
N SER A 50 -0.14 -19.25 -3.24
CA SER A 50 0.15 -19.84 -1.93
C SER A 50 1.00 -21.12 -1.92
N GLY A 51 1.95 -21.24 -1.02
CA GLY A 51 2.74 -22.42 -0.67
C GLY A 51 3.60 -22.17 0.56
N ARG A 52 4.06 -23.23 1.18
CA ARG A 52 4.69 -23.25 2.50
C ARG A 52 6.08 -22.58 2.63
N LYS A 53 6.64 -21.97 1.59
CA LYS A 53 7.93 -21.27 1.61
C LYS A 53 7.78 -19.85 1.06
N ARG A 54 8.66 -18.93 1.47
CA ARG A 54 8.73 -17.58 0.87
C ARG A 54 8.64 -17.69 -0.64
N LYS A 55 7.68 -17.01 -1.22
CA LYS A 55 7.42 -17.03 -2.64
C LYS A 55 8.01 -15.81 -3.31
N PRO A 56 8.34 -15.92 -4.60
CA PRO A 56 8.70 -14.74 -5.36
C PRO A 56 7.54 -13.77 -5.40
N PHE A 57 7.84 -12.49 -5.54
CA PHE A 57 6.84 -11.48 -5.85
C PHE A 57 6.08 -11.85 -7.13
N ALA A 58 4.81 -11.46 -7.17
CA ALA A 58 3.97 -11.72 -8.32
C ALA A 58 4.53 -11.02 -9.56
N ALA A 59 4.69 -11.76 -10.64
CA ALA A 59 5.05 -11.19 -11.92
C ALA A 59 3.94 -10.21 -12.40
N PRO A 60 4.28 -9.19 -13.19
CA PRO A 60 3.30 -8.28 -13.77
C PRO A 60 2.16 -9.06 -14.43
N GLY A 61 0.92 -8.66 -14.14
CA GLY A 61 -0.29 -9.27 -14.69
C GLY A 61 -0.75 -10.58 -14.03
N THR A 62 -0.07 -11.09 -12.99
CA THR A 62 -0.42 -12.36 -12.32
C THR A 62 -1.88 -12.40 -11.84
N TRP A 63 -2.40 -11.32 -11.29
CA TRP A 63 -3.76 -11.23 -10.73
C TRP A 63 -4.67 -10.30 -11.54
N ALA A 64 -4.29 -9.94 -12.77
CA ALA A 64 -4.98 -8.95 -13.60
C ALA A 64 -6.44 -9.28 -13.94
N GLY A 65 -6.88 -10.52 -13.73
CA GLY A 65 -8.26 -10.96 -13.88
C GLY A 65 -9.13 -10.84 -12.63
N ALA A 66 -8.60 -10.35 -11.50
CA ALA A 66 -9.34 -10.19 -10.24
C ALA A 66 -10.64 -9.39 -10.46
N ASP A 67 -11.76 -9.91 -9.93
CA ASP A 67 -13.08 -9.30 -10.05
C ASP A 67 -13.39 -8.46 -8.81
N PRO A 68 -13.60 -7.13 -8.96
CA PRO A 68 -13.86 -6.24 -7.84
C PRO A 68 -15.06 -6.62 -7.00
N ALA A 69 -16.16 -7.06 -7.64
CA ALA A 69 -17.38 -7.42 -6.94
C ALA A 69 -17.20 -8.67 -6.09
N GLN A 70 -16.51 -9.68 -6.62
CA GLN A 70 -16.19 -10.89 -5.86
C GLN A 70 -15.26 -10.57 -4.67
N HIS A 71 -14.28 -9.68 -4.86
CA HIS A 71 -13.39 -9.26 -3.78
C HIS A 71 -14.13 -8.53 -2.67
N VAL A 72 -14.99 -7.56 -3.01
CA VAL A 72 -15.77 -6.82 -2.00
C VAL A 72 -16.73 -7.75 -1.26
N ALA A 73 -17.41 -8.67 -1.97
CA ALA A 73 -18.27 -9.68 -1.34
C ALA A 73 -17.49 -10.58 -0.38
N TRP A 74 -16.26 -10.95 -0.73
CA TRP A 74 -15.37 -11.73 0.14
C TRP A 74 -15.01 -10.97 1.42
N TYR A 75 -14.62 -9.69 1.32
CA TYR A 75 -14.31 -8.86 2.49
C TYR A 75 -15.53 -8.65 3.40
N LYS A 76 -16.72 -8.48 2.80
CA LYS A 76 -17.99 -8.41 3.53
C LYS A 76 -18.26 -9.71 4.29
N ALA A 77 -18.12 -10.86 3.63
CA ALA A 77 -18.29 -12.17 4.25
C ALA A 77 -17.28 -12.43 5.38
N MET A 78 -16.07 -11.88 5.25
CA MET A 78 -15.04 -11.90 6.29
C MET A 78 -15.42 -11.03 7.51
N GLY A 79 -16.38 -10.11 7.38
CA GLY A 79 -16.76 -9.14 8.41
C GLY A 79 -15.80 -7.94 8.52
N ALA A 80 -14.97 -7.72 7.52
CA ALA A 80 -14.09 -6.57 7.45
C ALA A 80 -14.87 -5.26 7.26
N ASN A 81 -14.40 -4.17 7.85
CA ASN A 81 -14.87 -2.81 7.57
C ASN A 81 -13.80 -1.94 6.90
N VAL A 82 -12.62 -2.51 6.67
CA VAL A 82 -11.51 -1.89 5.96
C VAL A 82 -10.94 -2.89 4.95
N ILE A 83 -11.00 -2.53 3.69
CA ILE A 83 -10.34 -3.23 2.60
C ILE A 83 -8.97 -2.61 2.40
N GLN A 84 -7.90 -3.37 2.59
CA GLN A 84 -6.58 -2.98 2.11
C GLN A 84 -6.34 -3.73 0.80
N THR A 85 -6.07 -2.97 -0.26
CA THR A 85 -5.73 -3.49 -1.58
C THR A 85 -4.61 -2.65 -2.19
N PHE A 86 -4.45 -2.57 -3.51
CA PHE A 86 -3.24 -2.01 -4.12
C PHE A 86 -3.53 -0.80 -5.00
N CYS A 87 -2.81 0.30 -4.77
CA CYS A 87 -2.61 1.33 -5.79
C CYS A 87 -1.52 0.88 -6.77
N VAL A 88 -0.33 0.60 -6.23
CA VAL A 88 0.83 0.14 -6.99
C VAL A 88 1.47 -1.02 -6.23
N SER A 89 1.55 -2.18 -6.88
CA SER A 89 2.21 -3.36 -6.32
C SER A 89 3.74 -3.22 -6.29
N THR A 90 4.41 -4.11 -5.57
CA THR A 90 5.89 -4.21 -5.54
C THR A 90 6.51 -4.42 -6.92
N ASN A 91 5.74 -4.91 -7.90
CA ASN A 91 6.19 -5.04 -9.30
C ASN A 91 6.17 -3.72 -10.08
N GLY A 92 5.73 -2.60 -9.47
CA GLY A 92 5.74 -1.27 -10.04
C GLY A 92 4.54 -0.90 -10.92
N TYR A 93 3.51 -1.76 -11.03
CA TYR A 93 2.32 -1.53 -11.86
C TYR A 93 1.09 -1.17 -11.01
N ALA A 94 0.24 -0.29 -11.56
CA ALA A 94 -0.99 0.18 -10.93
C ALA A 94 -2.16 -0.80 -11.09
N TRP A 95 -3.11 -0.75 -10.16
CA TRP A 95 -4.37 -1.51 -10.17
C TRP A 95 -5.57 -0.65 -10.58
N TYR A 96 -5.30 0.44 -11.29
CA TYR A 96 -6.29 1.32 -11.90
C TYR A 96 -5.82 1.74 -13.29
N LYS A 97 -6.77 2.06 -14.16
CA LYS A 97 -6.51 2.35 -15.58
C LYS A 97 -6.23 3.82 -15.84
N ASN A 98 -5.52 4.08 -16.92
CA ASN A 98 -5.25 5.43 -17.43
C ASN A 98 -4.61 6.37 -16.37
N GLY A 99 -3.81 5.80 -15.43
CA GLY A 99 -3.11 6.54 -14.40
C GLY A 99 -1.73 7.06 -14.84
N PHE A 100 -1.08 7.77 -13.91
CA PHE A 100 0.31 8.17 -14.07
C PHE A 100 1.25 6.97 -14.07
N VAL A 101 0.97 5.97 -13.24
CA VAL A 101 1.73 4.71 -13.21
C VAL A 101 1.12 3.73 -14.21
N PRO A 102 1.94 3.00 -15.01
CA PRO A 102 1.44 1.98 -15.92
C PRO A 102 0.57 0.95 -15.20
N GLU A 103 -0.58 0.64 -15.78
CA GLU A 103 -1.48 -0.38 -15.23
C GLU A 103 -0.92 -1.79 -15.37
N GLN A 104 -1.36 -2.72 -14.51
CA GLN A 104 -1.00 -4.14 -14.61
C GLN A 104 -1.26 -4.67 -16.02
N PRO A 105 -0.31 -5.37 -16.63
CA PRO A 105 -0.51 -5.98 -17.94
C PRO A 105 -1.79 -6.83 -17.96
N LYS A 106 -2.65 -6.59 -18.95
CA LYS A 106 -3.94 -7.29 -19.13
C LYS A 106 -4.95 -7.07 -17.98
N LEU A 107 -4.85 -5.95 -17.26
CA LEU A 107 -5.81 -5.60 -16.22
C LEU A 107 -7.24 -5.58 -16.80
N LYS A 108 -8.07 -6.51 -16.34
CA LYS A 108 -9.41 -6.73 -16.89
C LYS A 108 -10.36 -5.60 -16.51
N TYR A 109 -10.42 -5.27 -15.24
CA TYR A 109 -11.29 -4.24 -14.67
C TYR A 109 -10.46 -2.99 -14.31
N ASP A 110 -11.11 -1.86 -14.16
CA ASP A 110 -10.52 -0.72 -13.43
C ASP A 110 -10.64 -1.02 -11.93
N PHE A 111 -9.74 -1.93 -11.48
CA PHE A 111 -9.96 -2.70 -10.25
C PHE A 111 -10.14 -1.83 -9.02
N LEU A 112 -9.20 -0.93 -8.75
CA LEU A 112 -9.20 -0.16 -7.51
C LEU A 112 -10.37 0.81 -7.40
N PRO A 113 -10.72 1.64 -8.41
CA PRO A 113 -11.89 2.51 -8.34
C PRO A 113 -13.21 1.74 -8.18
N GLU A 114 -13.32 0.56 -8.82
CA GLU A 114 -14.50 -0.28 -8.65
C GLU A 114 -14.59 -0.88 -7.24
N VAL A 115 -13.47 -1.31 -6.65
CA VAL A 115 -13.43 -1.76 -5.25
C VAL A 115 -13.80 -0.62 -4.30
N VAL A 116 -13.32 0.61 -4.53
CA VAL A 116 -13.69 1.78 -3.72
C VAL A 116 -15.20 2.02 -3.79
N LYS A 117 -15.76 2.08 -4.99
CA LYS A 117 -17.20 2.29 -5.20
C LYS A 117 -18.04 1.24 -4.48
N LEU A 118 -17.73 -0.03 -4.69
CA LEU A 118 -18.48 -1.15 -4.11
C LEU A 118 -18.25 -1.26 -2.59
N GLY A 119 -17.02 -1.04 -2.12
CA GLY A 119 -16.70 -1.01 -0.69
C GLY A 119 -17.47 0.06 0.05
N HIS A 120 -17.55 1.29 -0.50
CA HIS A 120 -18.35 2.36 0.09
C HIS A 120 -19.84 2.03 0.14
N GLN A 121 -20.40 1.36 -0.87
CA GLN A 121 -21.78 0.89 -0.86
C GLN A 121 -22.06 -0.09 0.29
N GLU A 122 -21.06 -0.84 0.70
CA GLU A 122 -21.12 -1.78 1.83
C GLU A 122 -20.64 -1.17 3.16
N GLY A 123 -20.40 0.14 3.20
CA GLY A 123 -19.94 0.84 4.41
C GLY A 123 -18.50 0.53 4.82
N MET A 124 -17.67 0.05 3.89
CA MET A 124 -16.27 -0.27 4.12
C MET A 124 -15.35 0.83 3.59
N MET A 125 -14.32 1.18 4.36
CA MET A 125 -13.21 2.01 3.88
C MET A 125 -12.27 1.21 2.97
N VAL A 126 -11.64 1.89 2.02
CA VAL A 126 -10.70 1.26 1.08
C VAL A 126 -9.36 1.98 1.10
N PHE A 127 -8.29 1.22 1.37
CA PHE A 127 -6.92 1.69 1.39
C PHE A 127 -6.10 1.08 0.26
N GLY A 128 -5.34 1.93 -0.42
CA GLY A 128 -4.43 1.50 -1.48
C GLY A 128 -2.99 1.37 -0.97
N TYR A 129 -2.34 0.27 -1.29
CA TYR A 129 -0.94 -0.01 -0.95
C TYR A 129 0.02 0.69 -1.90
N PHE A 130 1.15 1.17 -1.34
CA PHE A 130 2.33 1.60 -2.07
C PHE A 130 3.60 1.00 -1.45
N CYS A 131 4.45 0.40 -2.29
CA CYS A 131 5.83 0.08 -1.94
C CYS A 131 6.72 1.30 -2.27
N ILE A 132 7.31 1.92 -1.25
CA ILE A 132 7.99 3.22 -1.43
C ILE A 132 9.42 3.06 -1.92
N SER A 133 10.23 2.21 -1.29
CA SER A 133 11.66 2.12 -1.60
C SER A 133 12.01 1.18 -2.76
N SER A 134 11.02 0.54 -3.39
CA SER A 134 11.23 -0.42 -4.47
C SER A 134 10.20 -0.27 -5.58
N ASN A 135 10.67 -0.13 -6.81
CA ASN A 135 9.83 -0.04 -7.99
C ASN A 135 10.58 -0.55 -9.24
N PRO A 136 10.34 -1.79 -9.68
CA PRO A 136 11.00 -2.36 -10.86
C PRO A 136 10.73 -1.61 -12.15
N VAL A 137 9.52 -1.05 -12.34
CA VAL A 137 9.18 -0.29 -13.56
C VAL A 137 10.03 0.97 -13.64
N TRP A 138 10.08 1.74 -12.55
CA TRP A 138 10.89 2.96 -12.50
C TRP A 138 12.38 2.63 -12.55
N GLY A 139 12.84 1.62 -11.80
CA GLY A 139 14.24 1.22 -11.76
C GLY A 139 14.78 0.72 -13.09
N ASN A 140 13.96 0.01 -13.89
CA ASN A 140 14.34 -0.39 -15.26
C ASN A 140 14.45 0.81 -16.21
N ALA A 141 13.65 1.84 -16.00
CA ALA A 141 13.72 3.06 -16.80
C ALA A 141 14.90 3.98 -16.37
N HIS A 142 15.38 3.84 -15.14
CA HIS A 142 16.45 4.67 -14.54
C HIS A 142 17.51 3.79 -13.86
N PRO A 143 18.21 2.92 -14.62
CA PRO A 143 19.16 1.98 -14.04
C PRO A 143 20.32 2.64 -13.31
N GLU A 144 20.69 3.87 -13.68
CA GLU A 144 21.73 4.67 -13.05
C GLU A 144 21.30 5.24 -11.67
N GLN A 145 20.02 5.18 -11.34
CA GLN A 145 19.44 5.65 -10.08
C GLN A 145 18.86 4.51 -9.24
N SER A 146 19.14 3.26 -9.57
CA SER A 146 18.50 2.10 -8.95
C SER A 146 19.54 1.05 -8.58
N TYR A 147 19.44 0.55 -7.34
CA TYR A 147 20.13 -0.67 -6.92
C TYR A 147 19.32 -1.88 -7.38
N GLY A 148 19.55 -2.31 -8.61
CA GLY A 148 18.81 -3.40 -9.21
C GLY A 148 18.97 -4.72 -8.46
N THR A 149 17.89 -5.43 -8.26
CA THR A 149 17.88 -6.84 -7.89
C THR A 149 16.99 -7.60 -8.87
N PRO A 150 17.10 -8.93 -8.98
CA PRO A 150 16.25 -9.70 -9.88
C PRO A 150 14.75 -9.57 -9.60
N THR A 151 14.36 -9.18 -8.36
CA THR A 151 12.96 -9.17 -7.91
C THR A 151 12.48 -7.81 -7.42
N THR A 152 13.39 -6.95 -6.93
CA THR A 152 13.04 -5.63 -6.37
C THR A 152 14.16 -4.64 -6.67
N TYR A 153 13.79 -3.46 -7.16
CA TYR A 153 14.72 -2.37 -7.41
C TYR A 153 14.65 -1.39 -6.26
N HIS A 154 15.67 -1.40 -5.42
CA HIS A 154 15.82 -0.45 -4.32
C HIS A 154 16.31 0.88 -4.86
N ILE A 155 15.59 1.95 -4.56
CA ILE A 155 15.78 3.26 -5.16
C ILE A 155 16.09 4.28 -4.06
N PRO A 156 17.21 5.02 -4.17
CA PRO A 156 17.50 6.15 -3.29
C PRO A 156 16.45 7.25 -3.46
N TYR A 157 16.15 7.98 -2.40
CA TYR A 157 15.16 9.06 -2.38
C TYR A 157 15.68 10.35 -3.03
N THR A 158 16.15 10.25 -4.28
CA THR A 158 16.58 11.37 -5.11
C THR A 158 15.42 12.32 -5.44
N ASP A 159 15.71 13.52 -5.94
CA ASP A 159 14.68 14.47 -6.35
C ASP A 159 13.76 13.88 -7.43
N ASP A 160 14.34 13.18 -8.42
CA ASP A 160 13.59 12.56 -9.51
C ASP A 160 12.65 11.47 -9.00
N TYR A 161 13.14 10.59 -8.11
CA TYR A 161 12.30 9.53 -7.57
C TYR A 161 11.21 10.07 -6.63
N LEU A 162 11.50 11.09 -5.84
CA LEU A 162 10.50 11.76 -5.01
C LEU A 162 9.44 12.49 -5.85
N ALA A 163 9.81 13.08 -6.98
CA ALA A 163 8.86 13.67 -7.93
C ALA A 163 7.94 12.59 -8.54
N TYR A 164 8.51 11.44 -8.91
CA TYR A 164 7.74 10.27 -9.35
C TYR A 164 6.76 9.78 -8.28
N LEU A 165 7.21 9.58 -7.04
CA LEU A 165 6.35 9.15 -5.94
C LEU A 165 5.22 10.16 -5.67
N SER A 166 5.54 11.44 -5.67
CA SER A 166 4.55 12.51 -5.47
C SER A 166 3.46 12.47 -6.56
N SER A 167 3.86 12.34 -7.82
CA SER A 167 2.93 12.25 -8.96
C SER A 167 2.08 10.98 -8.89
N SER A 168 2.71 9.84 -8.60
CA SER A 168 2.04 8.54 -8.49
C SER A 168 0.97 8.54 -7.39
N ILE A 169 1.31 9.05 -6.20
CA ILE A 169 0.40 9.09 -5.06
C ILE A 169 -0.74 10.07 -5.30
N SER A 170 -0.41 11.28 -5.77
CA SER A 170 -1.44 12.29 -6.07
C SER A 170 -2.43 11.82 -7.12
N ASP A 171 -1.94 11.17 -8.19
CA ASP A 171 -2.79 10.61 -9.25
C ASP A 171 -3.69 9.51 -8.71
N ALA A 172 -3.12 8.54 -7.97
CA ALA A 172 -3.88 7.45 -7.39
C ALA A 172 -4.99 7.95 -6.47
N VAL A 173 -4.68 8.86 -5.53
CA VAL A 173 -5.66 9.40 -4.58
C VAL A 173 -6.80 10.11 -5.31
N ARG A 174 -6.50 10.94 -6.33
CA ARG A 174 -7.53 11.67 -7.09
C ARG A 174 -8.39 10.77 -7.95
N LYS A 175 -7.77 9.81 -8.66
CA LYS A 175 -8.49 8.98 -9.64
C LYS A 175 -9.30 7.86 -9.04
N THR A 176 -8.82 7.30 -7.93
CA THR A 176 -9.42 6.09 -7.38
C THR A 176 -10.40 6.35 -6.27
N GLY A 177 -10.31 7.52 -5.60
CA GLY A 177 -11.19 7.87 -4.48
C GLY A 177 -10.94 7.07 -3.21
N ILE A 178 -9.74 6.48 -3.04
CA ILE A 178 -9.37 5.76 -1.81
C ILE A 178 -9.48 6.65 -0.57
N ASP A 179 -9.89 6.06 0.54
CA ASP A 179 -9.98 6.74 1.84
C ASP A 179 -8.61 7.01 2.46
N GLY A 180 -7.66 6.20 2.10
CA GLY A 180 -6.28 6.36 2.55
C GLY A 180 -5.31 5.52 1.76
N PHE A 181 -4.01 5.76 1.97
CA PHE A 181 -3.00 4.91 1.40
C PHE A 181 -2.08 4.30 2.48
N MET A 182 -1.74 3.03 2.27
CA MET A 182 -0.86 2.27 3.12
C MET A 182 0.56 2.33 2.58
N ILE A 183 1.47 2.85 3.40
CA ILE A 183 2.89 3.00 3.09
C ILE A 183 3.63 1.78 3.58
N ASP A 184 4.35 1.13 2.69
CA ASP A 184 5.25 0.03 3.00
C ASP A 184 6.66 0.29 2.47
N TRP A 185 7.66 -0.34 3.05
CA TRP A 185 9.07 -0.23 2.69
C TRP A 185 9.62 1.21 2.70
N LEU A 186 9.28 2.00 3.72
CA LEU A 186 9.88 3.30 3.94
C LEU A 186 11.18 3.14 4.75
N TRP A 187 12.21 2.68 4.09
CA TRP A 187 13.55 2.44 4.64
C TRP A 187 14.65 2.78 3.63
N MET A 188 15.90 2.63 4.04
CA MET A 188 17.05 2.88 3.16
C MET A 188 17.23 1.76 2.13
N PRO A 189 17.76 2.08 0.94
CA PRO A 189 18.05 1.11 -0.09
C PRO A 189 19.00 -0.01 0.39
N ASN A 190 18.74 -1.23 -0.05
CA ASN A 190 19.69 -2.33 0.10
C ASN A 190 20.73 -2.27 -1.03
N ARG A 191 21.99 -2.14 -0.67
CA ARG A 191 23.13 -2.01 -1.61
C ARG A 191 23.85 -3.33 -1.89
N GLN A 192 23.33 -4.48 -1.46
CA GLN A 192 23.99 -5.77 -1.66
C GLN A 192 24.24 -6.10 -3.14
N SER A 193 23.32 -5.75 -4.02
CA SER A 193 23.47 -5.96 -5.47
C SER A 193 24.60 -5.14 -6.09
N ALA A 194 25.04 -4.07 -5.44
CA ALA A 194 26.16 -3.21 -5.84
C ALA A 194 27.42 -3.44 -4.98
N GLU A 195 27.52 -4.58 -4.30
CA GLU A 195 28.65 -4.92 -3.42
C GLU A 195 28.93 -3.85 -2.35
N GLY A 196 27.89 -3.17 -1.89
CA GLY A 196 27.98 -2.08 -0.93
C GLY A 196 28.36 -0.70 -1.52
N LYS A 197 28.64 -0.63 -2.81
CA LYS A 197 28.96 0.65 -3.48
C LYS A 197 27.75 1.56 -3.59
N TRP A 198 27.99 2.84 -3.46
CA TRP A 198 26.97 3.86 -3.61
C TRP A 198 26.83 4.31 -5.06
N LEU A 199 25.61 4.48 -5.52
CA LEU A 199 25.33 5.10 -6.81
C LEU A 199 25.72 6.59 -6.79
N ASP A 200 26.14 7.13 -7.93
CA ASP A 200 26.52 8.54 -8.02
C ASP A 200 25.37 9.49 -7.69
N CYS A 201 24.12 9.10 -8.03
CA CYS A 201 22.93 9.85 -7.65
C CYS A 201 22.75 9.89 -6.12
N GLU A 202 23.05 8.81 -5.42
CA GLU A 202 22.95 8.76 -3.95
C GLU A 202 24.11 9.50 -3.27
N LYS A 203 25.31 9.49 -3.84
CA LYS A 203 26.43 10.35 -3.38
C LYS A 203 26.08 11.84 -3.49
N LYS A 204 25.43 12.23 -4.59
CA LYS A 204 24.90 13.61 -4.76
C LYS A 204 23.81 13.92 -3.72
N LEU A 205 22.92 13.00 -3.47
CA LEU A 205 21.89 13.13 -2.43
C LEU A 205 22.51 13.25 -1.04
N TYR A 206 23.55 12.46 -0.73
CA TYR A 206 24.32 12.60 0.52
C TYR A 206 24.85 14.02 0.68
N LYS A 207 25.57 14.54 -0.33
CA LYS A 207 26.09 15.92 -0.32
C LYS A 207 24.98 16.94 -0.09
N GLN A 208 23.85 16.80 -0.78
CA GLN A 208 22.70 17.69 -0.63
C GLN A 208 22.12 17.68 0.80
N LEU A 209 21.95 16.50 1.39
CA LEU A 209 21.33 16.37 2.70
C LEU A 209 22.28 16.66 3.86
N MET A 210 23.55 16.30 3.70
CA MET A 210 24.56 16.47 4.76
C MET A 210 25.29 17.80 4.68
N ASN A 211 25.20 18.50 3.53
CA ASN A 211 25.96 19.72 3.23
C ASN A 211 27.49 19.52 3.29
N GLU A 212 27.94 18.32 2.92
CA GLU A 212 29.35 17.92 2.85
C GLU A 212 29.57 16.92 1.72
N GLU A 213 30.81 16.83 1.19
CA GLU A 213 31.13 15.83 0.17
C GLU A 213 30.98 14.40 0.74
N PHE A 214 30.62 13.44 -0.11
CA PHE A 214 30.58 12.05 0.30
C PHE A 214 32.00 11.56 0.60
N PRO A 215 32.30 11.15 1.84
CA PRO A 215 33.69 10.90 2.23
C PRO A 215 34.24 9.54 1.78
N GLY A 216 33.41 8.71 1.20
CA GLY A 216 33.74 7.36 0.72
C GLY A 216 33.00 6.24 1.44
N GLU A 217 32.89 5.10 0.77
CA GLU A 217 32.18 3.92 1.26
C GLU A 217 32.77 3.37 2.56
N ASP A 218 34.07 3.47 2.74
CA ASP A 218 34.77 2.99 3.94
C ASP A 218 34.41 3.79 5.20
N GLN A 219 34.03 5.06 5.03
CA GLN A 219 33.68 5.96 6.13
C GLN A 219 32.17 5.99 6.39
N VAL A 220 31.33 5.84 5.35
CA VAL A 220 29.88 5.88 5.46
C VAL A 220 29.31 4.45 5.39
N THR A 221 29.53 3.71 6.45
CA THR A 221 28.98 2.36 6.62
C THR A 221 27.66 2.40 7.39
N GLU A 222 26.85 1.33 7.32
CA GLU A 222 25.56 1.22 8.04
C GLU A 222 25.67 1.45 9.56
N LYS A 223 26.86 1.33 10.13
CA LYS A 223 27.12 1.53 11.56
C LYS A 223 27.67 2.93 11.87
N SER A 224 28.03 3.72 10.87
CA SER A 224 28.63 5.04 11.08
C SER A 224 27.59 6.08 11.49
N PRO A 225 27.94 7.07 12.35
CA PRO A 225 27.06 8.18 12.68
C PRO A 225 26.62 8.99 11.46
N GLN A 226 27.50 9.13 10.47
CA GLN A 226 27.22 9.84 9.21
C GLN A 226 26.11 9.12 8.42
N TYR A 227 26.18 7.80 8.30
CA TYR A 227 25.12 7.03 7.63
C TYR A 227 23.79 7.15 8.37
N LEU A 228 23.82 7.09 9.69
CA LEU A 228 22.61 7.25 10.50
C LEU A 228 21.97 8.63 10.28
N ALA A 229 22.77 9.69 10.30
CA ALA A 229 22.31 11.06 10.08
C ALA A 229 21.73 11.24 8.67
N TYR A 230 22.44 10.76 7.65
CA TYR A 230 21.99 10.75 6.26
C TYR A 230 20.67 9.99 6.09
N SER A 231 20.60 8.76 6.61
CA SER A 231 19.42 7.90 6.50
C SER A 231 18.17 8.56 7.09
N ARG A 232 18.31 9.18 8.27
CA ARG A 232 17.20 9.91 8.91
C ARG A 232 16.71 11.06 8.04
N LYS A 233 17.61 11.88 7.52
CA LYS A 233 17.25 13.01 6.64
C LYS A 233 16.58 12.51 5.34
N ALA A 234 17.09 11.43 4.75
CA ALA A 234 16.53 10.87 3.51
C ALA A 234 15.12 10.29 3.72
N ILE A 235 14.91 9.53 4.80
CA ILE A 235 13.61 8.96 5.15
C ILE A 235 12.61 10.06 5.51
N ASP A 236 12.99 11.04 6.34
CA ASP A 236 12.10 12.16 6.73
C ASP A 236 11.71 13.02 5.52
N ARG A 237 12.65 13.22 4.58
CA ARG A 237 12.36 13.91 3.32
C ARG A 237 11.34 13.14 2.49
N CYS A 238 11.53 11.83 2.33
CA CYS A 238 10.59 10.99 1.61
C CYS A 238 9.21 11.02 2.27
N TRP A 239 9.15 10.82 3.59
CA TRP A 239 7.92 10.89 4.37
C TRP A 239 7.14 12.20 4.12
N LYS A 240 7.81 13.34 4.26
CA LYS A 240 7.20 14.66 4.04
C LYS A 240 6.65 14.80 2.63
N THR A 241 7.39 14.32 1.63
CA THR A 241 6.98 14.39 0.22
C THR A 241 5.73 13.54 -0.05
N ILE A 242 5.74 12.27 0.34
CA ILE A 242 4.61 11.36 0.06
C ILE A 242 3.36 11.75 0.85
N ARG A 243 3.52 12.13 2.11
CA ARG A 243 2.43 12.63 2.94
C ARG A 243 1.80 13.89 2.35
N LYS A 244 2.63 14.85 1.94
CA LYS A 244 2.16 16.08 1.29
C LYS A 244 1.40 15.76 0.00
N ALA A 245 1.94 14.88 -0.84
CA ALA A 245 1.29 14.49 -2.11
C ALA A 245 -0.11 13.92 -1.89
N ALA A 246 -0.29 13.07 -0.88
CA ALA A 246 -1.60 12.51 -0.55
C ALA A 246 -2.56 13.56 0.00
N LYS A 247 -2.10 14.39 0.96
CA LYS A 247 -2.96 15.41 1.62
C LYS A 247 -3.32 16.57 0.68
N ASP A 248 -2.46 16.94 -0.26
CA ASP A 248 -2.76 17.92 -1.31
C ASP A 248 -3.78 17.36 -2.33
N ALA A 249 -3.74 16.06 -2.59
CA ALA A 249 -4.70 15.40 -3.48
C ALA A 249 -6.08 15.25 -2.83
N ASN A 250 -6.11 14.89 -1.56
CA ASN A 250 -7.30 14.81 -0.71
C ASN A 250 -6.91 15.08 0.76
N PRO A 251 -7.30 16.22 1.35
CA PRO A 251 -6.97 16.54 2.76
C PRO A 251 -7.44 15.48 3.77
N ASN A 252 -8.50 14.75 3.43
CA ASN A 252 -9.06 13.68 4.26
C ASN A 252 -8.37 12.33 4.06
N CYS A 253 -7.46 12.19 3.09
CA CYS A 253 -6.74 10.94 2.85
C CYS A 253 -6.00 10.48 4.11
N ILE A 254 -6.33 9.31 4.61
CA ILE A 254 -5.72 8.71 5.80
C ILE A 254 -4.35 8.14 5.44
N ILE A 255 -3.34 8.45 6.22
CA ILE A 255 -1.99 7.95 6.03
C ILE A 255 -1.76 6.77 6.97
N TRP A 256 -1.69 5.57 6.41
CA TRP A 256 -1.42 4.33 7.14
C TRP A 256 0.03 3.91 6.94
N LEU A 257 0.85 4.09 7.96
CA LEU A 257 2.24 3.64 7.94
C LEU A 257 2.33 2.21 8.48
N THR A 258 3.00 1.33 7.73
CA THR A 258 3.37 0.01 8.22
C THR A 258 4.88 -0.09 8.41
N SER A 259 5.33 -0.77 9.46
CA SER A 259 6.75 -0.90 9.73
C SER A 259 7.05 -2.10 10.63
N ASN A 260 8.06 -2.87 10.26
CA ASN A 260 8.71 -3.87 11.10
C ASN A 260 9.98 -3.33 11.75
N GLN A 261 10.38 -2.10 11.45
CA GLN A 261 11.65 -1.50 11.86
C GLN A 261 11.49 -0.32 12.84
N ILE A 262 10.38 -0.23 13.55
CA ILE A 262 10.03 0.93 14.41
C ILE A 262 11.15 1.32 15.39
N LYS A 263 11.92 0.36 15.88
CA LYS A 263 13.05 0.58 16.80
C LYS A 263 14.40 0.74 16.08
N HIS A 264 14.42 0.67 14.76
CA HIS A 264 15.69 0.78 14.03
C HIS A 264 16.27 2.18 14.19
N PRO A 265 17.60 2.33 14.37
CA PRO A 265 18.24 3.63 14.56
C PRO A 265 17.92 4.68 13.50
N HIS A 266 17.64 4.27 12.26
CA HIS A 266 17.29 5.19 11.16
C HIS A 266 15.93 5.85 11.31
N VAL A 267 15.00 5.23 12.04
CA VAL A 267 13.60 5.66 12.11
C VAL A 267 13.10 5.92 13.55
N ILE A 268 13.79 5.41 14.56
CA ILE A 268 13.38 5.61 15.95
C ILE A 268 13.24 7.10 16.26
N ASN A 269 12.12 7.48 16.87
CA ASN A 269 11.76 8.86 17.18
C ASN A 269 11.58 9.77 15.96
N SER A 270 11.44 9.24 14.75
CA SER A 270 11.05 10.04 13.58
C SER A 270 9.67 10.66 13.78
N ASP A 271 9.47 11.87 13.28
CA ASP A 271 8.17 12.56 13.32
C ASP A 271 7.10 11.83 12.51
N MET A 272 7.47 10.95 11.57
CA MET A 272 6.50 10.14 10.83
C MET A 272 5.58 9.32 11.73
N TYR A 273 6.05 8.86 12.89
CA TYR A 273 5.21 8.11 13.85
C TYR A 273 4.21 9.01 14.58
N LYS A 274 4.51 10.30 14.72
CA LYS A 274 3.59 11.29 15.32
C LYS A 274 2.58 11.83 14.30
N GLU A 275 2.95 11.82 13.02
CA GLU A 275 2.19 12.42 11.92
C GLU A 275 1.34 11.40 11.15
N ALA A 276 1.61 10.09 11.31
CA ALA A 276 0.78 9.04 10.73
C ALA A 276 -0.61 9.03 11.37
N ASP A 277 -1.66 8.91 10.55
CA ASP A 277 -3.02 8.76 11.04
C ASP A 277 -3.22 7.36 11.62
N TRP A 278 -2.70 6.32 10.93
CA TRP A 278 -2.70 4.93 11.38
C TRP A 278 -1.28 4.37 11.35
N LEU A 279 -0.93 3.58 12.36
CA LEU A 279 0.36 2.89 12.44
C LEU A 279 0.15 1.40 12.69
N MET A 280 0.65 0.58 11.80
CA MET A 280 0.69 -0.87 11.94
C MET A 280 2.09 -1.34 12.29
N ASN A 281 2.20 -2.08 13.40
CA ASN A 281 3.41 -2.80 13.74
C ASN A 281 3.34 -4.23 13.18
N GLU A 282 4.17 -4.54 12.23
CA GLU A 282 4.21 -5.86 11.59
C GLU A 282 4.67 -6.99 12.51
N SER A 283 5.31 -6.69 13.65
CA SER A 283 5.62 -7.71 14.66
C SER A 283 4.35 -8.30 15.29
N GLY A 284 3.24 -7.56 15.30
CA GLY A 284 1.92 -8.02 15.71
C GLY A 284 1.71 -8.24 17.21
N ASP A 285 2.77 -8.37 18.01
CA ASP A 285 2.67 -8.66 19.44
C ASP A 285 2.42 -7.40 20.28
N LYS A 286 1.69 -7.59 21.40
CA LYS A 286 1.32 -6.50 22.32
C LYS A 286 2.54 -5.75 22.85
N LYS A 287 3.64 -6.45 23.18
CA LYS A 287 4.85 -5.83 23.75
C LYS A 287 5.48 -4.85 22.75
N SER A 288 5.55 -5.23 21.48
CA SER A 288 6.04 -4.36 20.41
C SER A 288 5.11 -3.17 20.18
N ILE A 289 3.79 -3.38 20.24
CA ILE A 289 2.79 -2.32 20.13
C ILE A 289 2.89 -1.34 21.30
N ASP A 290 2.98 -1.84 22.53
CA ASP A 290 3.13 -0.98 23.72
C ASP A 290 4.42 -0.13 23.66
N ALA A 291 5.49 -0.69 23.09
CA ALA A 291 6.74 0.03 22.95
C ALA A 291 6.66 1.23 21.98
N VAL A 292 5.71 1.25 21.05
CA VAL A 292 5.54 2.38 20.11
C VAL A 292 4.59 3.45 20.62
N LYS A 293 3.78 3.18 21.65
CA LYS A 293 2.82 4.14 22.20
C LYS A 293 3.48 5.47 22.63
N ALA A 294 4.73 5.42 23.08
CA ALA A 294 5.49 6.61 23.46
C ALA A 294 5.99 7.43 22.26
N MET A 295 5.98 6.87 21.05
CA MET A 295 6.51 7.49 19.83
C MET A 295 5.43 8.07 18.93
N ILE A 296 4.19 7.64 19.10
CA ILE A 296 3.07 8.03 18.23
C ILE A 296 2.41 9.34 18.69
N GLY A 297 1.67 9.95 17.77
CA GLY A 297 0.81 11.09 18.06
C GLY A 297 -0.46 10.69 18.85
N PRO A 298 -1.08 11.62 19.55
CA PRO A 298 -2.26 11.34 20.36
C PRO A 298 -3.49 10.90 19.55
N ARG A 299 -3.49 11.15 18.24
CA ARG A 299 -4.56 10.76 17.31
C ARG A 299 -4.22 9.56 16.44
N THR A 300 -2.99 9.05 16.54
CA THR A 300 -2.54 7.90 15.74
C THR A 300 -3.22 6.63 16.25
N ARG A 301 -3.95 5.94 15.38
CA ARG A 301 -4.56 4.65 15.68
C ARG A 301 -3.56 3.54 15.46
N LEU A 302 -3.44 2.65 16.44
CA LEU A 302 -2.57 1.48 16.36
C LEU A 302 -3.30 0.30 15.75
N ILE A 303 -2.57 -0.50 14.96
CA ILE A 303 -3.06 -1.71 14.30
C ILE A 303 -2.05 -2.82 14.55
N THR A 304 -2.51 -4.01 14.95
CA THR A 304 -1.69 -5.22 15.00
C THR A 304 -1.74 -5.95 13.67
N CYS A 305 -0.67 -6.63 13.30
CA CYS A 305 -0.57 -7.44 12.10
C CYS A 305 -0.58 -8.92 12.44
N LEU A 306 -1.50 -9.66 11.88
CA LEU A 306 -1.53 -11.11 11.93
C LEU A 306 -1.09 -11.68 10.61
N ALA A 307 0.18 -11.99 10.54
CA ALA A 307 0.83 -12.52 9.38
C ALA A 307 1.59 -13.80 9.71
N ARG A 308 1.63 -14.69 8.75
CA ARG A 308 2.33 -15.96 8.93
C ARG A 308 3.81 -15.79 9.31
N TRP A 309 4.47 -14.77 8.78
CA TRP A 309 5.92 -14.55 9.01
C TRP A 309 6.26 -14.07 10.41
N ASN A 310 5.34 -13.45 11.14
CA ASN A 310 5.63 -12.97 12.49
C ASN A 310 5.42 -14.03 13.59
N GLY A 311 4.90 -15.22 13.21
CA GLY A 311 4.73 -16.34 14.14
C GLY A 311 3.75 -16.12 15.29
N GLN A 312 2.88 -15.09 15.18
CA GLN A 312 1.92 -14.77 16.24
C GLN A 312 0.77 -15.78 16.27
N ASP A 313 0.36 -16.15 17.47
CA ASP A 313 -0.85 -16.94 17.69
C ASP A 313 -2.08 -16.03 17.74
N ALA A 314 -2.88 -16.05 16.67
CA ALA A 314 -4.06 -15.23 16.54
C ALA A 314 -5.04 -15.40 17.72
N THR A 315 -5.16 -16.61 18.28
CA THR A 315 -6.06 -16.89 19.41
C THR A 315 -5.65 -16.16 20.69
N LYS A 316 -4.41 -15.73 20.79
CA LYS A 316 -3.88 -14.94 21.92
C LYS A 316 -3.85 -13.45 21.61
N VAL A 317 -3.35 -13.10 20.42
CA VAL A 317 -3.14 -11.70 20.04
C VAL A 317 -4.46 -10.97 19.83
N VAL A 318 -5.47 -11.59 19.21
CA VAL A 318 -6.74 -10.93 18.88
C VAL A 318 -7.49 -10.46 20.14
N PRO A 319 -7.73 -11.31 21.17
CA PRO A 319 -8.38 -10.84 22.39
C PRO A 319 -7.62 -9.74 23.12
N GLU A 320 -6.28 -9.82 23.15
CA GLU A 320 -5.44 -8.78 23.76
C GLU A 320 -5.52 -7.45 23.01
N ALA A 321 -5.51 -7.48 21.68
CA ALA A 321 -5.63 -6.29 20.83
C ALA A 321 -6.99 -5.61 21.02
N LEU A 322 -8.08 -6.38 20.96
CA LEU A 322 -9.44 -5.88 21.18
C LEU A 322 -9.59 -5.23 22.56
N LYS A 323 -9.12 -5.90 23.61
CA LYS A 323 -9.13 -5.34 24.98
C LYS A 323 -8.34 -4.04 25.10
N ALA A 324 -7.31 -3.86 24.29
CA ALA A 324 -6.47 -2.65 24.27
C ALA A 324 -6.96 -1.56 23.30
N GLY A 325 -8.09 -1.75 22.61
CA GLY A 325 -8.61 -0.83 21.60
C GLY A 325 -7.69 -0.69 20.37
N ILE A 326 -6.96 -1.77 20.04
CA ILE A 326 -6.02 -1.80 18.91
C ILE A 326 -6.74 -2.43 17.71
N GLY A 327 -6.59 -1.81 16.54
CA GLY A 327 -7.13 -2.31 15.29
C GLY A 327 -6.53 -3.67 14.91
N LEU A 328 -7.30 -4.47 14.19
CA LEU A 328 -6.90 -5.78 13.71
C LEU A 328 -6.63 -5.72 12.22
N TYR A 329 -5.52 -6.30 11.80
CA TYR A 329 -5.20 -6.50 10.39
C TYR A 329 -4.67 -7.91 10.17
N GLY A 330 -5.16 -8.54 9.12
CA GLY A 330 -4.61 -9.78 8.61
C GLY A 330 -4.47 -9.75 7.10
N PHE A 331 -3.65 -10.62 6.57
CA PHE A 331 -3.58 -10.80 5.14
C PHE A 331 -3.27 -12.24 4.78
N THR A 332 -3.63 -12.61 3.57
CA THR A 332 -3.25 -13.88 2.98
C THR A 332 -2.86 -13.69 1.52
N VAL A 333 -1.98 -14.57 1.07
CA VAL A 333 -1.63 -14.61 -0.35
C VAL A 333 -2.81 -15.18 -1.15
N PRO A 334 -3.13 -14.61 -2.32
CA PRO A 334 -4.19 -15.11 -3.19
C PRO A 334 -4.06 -16.61 -3.47
N ARG A 335 -5.20 -17.28 -3.55
CA ARG A 335 -5.31 -18.68 -3.96
C ARG A 335 -6.12 -18.76 -5.25
N ASN A 336 -5.74 -19.63 -6.17
CA ASN A 336 -6.42 -19.83 -7.45
C ASN A 336 -6.39 -18.60 -8.39
N ASN A 337 -6.99 -18.70 -9.55
CA ASN A 337 -6.93 -17.69 -10.62
C ASN A 337 -7.62 -16.35 -10.32
N GLY A 338 -8.31 -16.19 -9.21
CA GLY A 338 -9.00 -14.96 -8.84
C GLY A 338 -8.54 -14.34 -7.52
N GLY A 339 -7.61 -14.97 -6.81
CA GLY A 339 -7.09 -14.47 -5.54
C GLY A 339 -7.98 -14.72 -4.32
N LEU A 340 -9.15 -15.33 -4.49
CA LEU A 340 -10.08 -15.60 -3.40
C LEU A 340 -9.74 -16.88 -2.63
N VAL A 341 -9.91 -16.80 -1.32
CA VAL A 341 -9.78 -17.93 -0.39
C VAL A 341 -11.20 -18.45 -0.11
N PRO A 342 -11.45 -19.77 -0.17
CA PRO A 342 -12.79 -20.32 0.11
C PRO A 342 -13.10 -20.23 1.61
N LEU A 343 -13.86 -19.19 2.01
CA LEU A 343 -14.19 -18.94 3.42
C LEU A 343 -15.05 -20.06 4.03
N GLU A 344 -16.01 -20.60 3.29
CA GLU A 344 -16.89 -21.67 3.78
C GLU A 344 -16.09 -22.86 4.31
N GLY A 345 -15.12 -23.36 3.54
CA GLY A 345 -14.29 -24.49 3.95
C GLY A 345 -13.36 -24.22 5.14
N ILE A 346 -13.21 -22.95 5.52
CA ILE A 346 -12.41 -22.52 6.68
C ILE A 346 -13.31 -22.23 7.88
N LEU A 347 -14.38 -21.47 7.69
CA LEU A 347 -15.19 -20.94 8.80
C LEU A 347 -16.17 -21.96 9.36
N SER A 348 -16.53 -22.99 8.59
CA SER A 348 -17.34 -24.14 9.07
C SER A 348 -16.56 -25.12 9.96
N ARG A 349 -15.25 -24.91 10.16
CA ARG A 349 -14.40 -25.80 10.94
C ARG A 349 -13.98 -25.15 12.27
N PRO A 350 -13.80 -25.96 13.34
CA PRO A 350 -13.20 -25.47 14.60
C PRO A 350 -11.82 -24.88 14.36
N VAL A 351 -11.48 -23.78 15.06
CA VAL A 351 -10.17 -23.12 14.96
C VAL A 351 -9.01 -24.07 15.29
N SER A 352 -9.23 -25.00 16.23
CA SER A 352 -8.26 -26.02 16.66
C SER A 352 -7.79 -26.94 15.54
N GLU A 353 -8.62 -27.15 14.50
CA GLU A 353 -8.30 -27.99 13.34
C GLU A 353 -7.56 -27.24 12.23
N LEU A 354 -7.53 -25.92 12.30
CA LEU A 354 -6.95 -25.05 11.28
C LEU A 354 -5.50 -24.74 11.60
N LYS A 355 -4.72 -24.47 10.56
CA LYS A 355 -3.28 -24.15 10.64
C LYS A 355 -2.96 -22.94 9.78
N ASP A 356 -1.83 -22.31 10.08
CA ASP A 356 -1.25 -21.22 9.28
C ASP A 356 -2.27 -20.09 8.98
N ASP A 357 -2.35 -19.67 7.72
CA ASP A 357 -3.23 -18.58 7.28
C ASP A 357 -4.71 -18.89 7.50
N ASP A 358 -5.14 -20.16 7.35
CA ASP A 358 -6.54 -20.55 7.56
C ASP A 358 -6.97 -20.33 9.01
N ARG A 359 -6.07 -20.60 9.96
CA ARG A 359 -6.32 -20.32 11.38
C ARG A 359 -6.44 -18.81 11.64
N ASN A 360 -5.55 -18.00 11.06
CA ASN A 360 -5.60 -16.55 11.20
C ASN A 360 -6.91 -15.98 10.59
N ILE A 361 -7.29 -16.44 9.39
CA ILE A 361 -8.57 -16.08 8.74
C ILE A 361 -9.73 -16.40 9.68
N ALA A 362 -9.77 -17.63 10.19
CA ALA A 362 -10.87 -18.09 11.03
C ALA A 362 -11.01 -17.31 12.34
N VAL A 363 -9.91 -16.98 12.99
CA VAL A 363 -9.90 -16.18 14.23
C VAL A 363 -10.33 -14.75 13.95
N LEU A 364 -9.78 -14.13 12.90
CA LEU A 364 -10.12 -12.75 12.53
C LEU A 364 -11.59 -12.62 12.11
N ALA A 365 -12.11 -13.56 11.30
CA ALA A 365 -13.51 -13.51 10.87
C ALA A 365 -14.45 -13.58 12.07
N ARG A 366 -14.20 -14.48 13.04
CA ARG A 366 -14.98 -14.55 14.29
C ARG A 366 -14.93 -13.23 15.06
N ALA A 367 -13.73 -12.69 15.24
CA ALA A 367 -13.56 -11.41 15.92
C ALA A 367 -14.27 -10.26 15.21
N PHE A 368 -14.23 -10.22 13.87
CA PHE A 368 -14.88 -9.19 13.07
C PHE A 368 -16.40 -9.26 13.18
N HIS A 369 -16.96 -10.47 13.30
CA HIS A 369 -18.38 -10.68 13.51
C HIS A 369 -18.81 -10.62 15.00
N GLY A 370 -17.86 -10.47 15.92
CA GLY A 370 -18.15 -10.51 17.36
C GLY A 370 -18.56 -11.89 17.87
N ALA A 371 -18.21 -12.96 17.12
CA ALA A 371 -18.49 -14.33 17.48
C ALA A 371 -17.43 -14.91 18.42
N SER A 372 -17.79 -15.95 19.17
CA SER A 372 -16.85 -16.68 20.01
C SER A 372 -15.81 -17.42 19.15
N ILE A 373 -14.68 -17.78 19.77
CA ILE A 373 -13.60 -18.51 19.09
C ILE A 373 -14.05 -19.91 18.64
N ASP A 374 -15.02 -20.50 19.33
CA ASP A 374 -15.53 -21.83 19.07
C ASP A 374 -16.70 -21.85 18.10
N ALA A 375 -17.32 -20.69 17.81
CA ALA A 375 -18.41 -20.59 16.84
C ALA A 375 -17.97 -21.05 15.44
N VAL A 376 -18.86 -21.69 14.71
CA VAL A 376 -18.64 -22.17 13.34
C VAL A 376 -19.75 -21.65 12.42
N TRP A 377 -19.44 -21.50 11.14
CA TRP A 377 -20.47 -21.15 10.14
C TRP A 377 -21.43 -22.32 9.90
N ASN A 378 -22.72 -21.99 9.89
CA ASN A 378 -23.77 -22.89 9.45
C ASN A 378 -23.99 -22.77 7.91
N ASP A 379 -24.94 -23.52 7.37
CA ASP A 379 -25.31 -23.51 5.95
C ASP A 379 -25.85 -22.15 5.45
N LYS A 380 -26.17 -21.23 6.37
CA LYS A 380 -26.63 -19.87 6.06
C LYS A 380 -25.50 -18.84 6.15
N SER A 381 -24.26 -19.27 6.32
CA SER A 381 -23.09 -18.41 6.54
C SER A 381 -23.21 -17.51 7.79
N GLU A 382 -23.82 -18.02 8.84
CA GLU A 382 -23.95 -17.38 10.14
C GLU A 382 -23.09 -18.13 11.18
N PHE A 383 -22.40 -17.40 12.07
CA PHE A 383 -21.70 -18.02 13.17
C PHE A 383 -22.71 -18.52 14.22
N VAL A 384 -22.58 -19.78 14.57
CA VAL A 384 -23.39 -20.45 15.60
C VAL A 384 -22.46 -21.17 16.58
N GLU A 385 -22.84 -21.17 17.84
CA GLU A 385 -22.11 -21.96 18.85
C GLU A 385 -22.24 -23.46 18.52
N PRO A 386 -21.17 -24.24 18.66
CA PRO A 386 -21.23 -25.69 18.46
C PRO A 386 -22.24 -26.30 19.44
N LYS A 387 -23.07 -27.20 18.94
CA LYS A 387 -23.93 -28.00 19.82
C LYS A 387 -23.06 -28.84 20.73
N GLN A 388 -23.23 -28.67 22.03
CA GLN A 388 -22.55 -29.46 23.04
C GLN A 388 -22.87 -30.93 22.88
#